data_91d9a24addb41e111602789f6e00e3cf
#
_entry.id   91d9a24addb41e111602789f6e00e3cf
#
_cell.length_a   1.000
_cell.length_b   1.000
_cell.length_c   1.000
_cell.angle_alpha   90.00
_cell.angle_beta   90.00
_cell.angle_gamma   90.00
#
_symmetry.space_group_name_H-M   'P 1'
#
loop_
_entity.id
_entity.type
_entity.pdbx_description
1 polymer ?
#
loop_
_entity_poly.entity_id
_entity_poly.type
_entity_poly.pdbx_seq_one_letter_code
_entity_poly.pdbx_strand_id
1 'polypeptide(L)' 'RERDCTEMRHQLAALESGQSFSRFDDNGERALLDENERSAEIERTRKAVERTCKQ' A
#
# COMPACT_ATOMS: atom_id res chain seq x y z
N ARG A 1 17.58 3.03 3.59
CA ARG A 1 17.19 1.89 2.77
C ARG A 1 16.55 0.81 3.58
N GLU A 2 17.20 0.42 4.67
CA GLU A 2 16.57 -0.53 5.58
C GLU A 2 15.29 0.04 6.12
N ARG A 3 15.29 1.33 6.44
CA ARG A 3 14.10 1.99 6.94
C ARG A 3 12.99 2.00 5.89
N ASP A 4 13.36 2.29 4.66
CA ASP A 4 12.39 2.32 3.58
C ASP A 4 11.77 0.95 3.37
N CYS A 5 12.61 -0.09 3.40
CA CYS A 5 12.14 -1.45 3.25
C CYS A 5 11.17 -1.82 4.37
N THR A 6 11.51 -1.45 5.61
CA THR A 6 10.66 -1.76 6.75
C THR A 6 9.32 -1.04 6.65
N GLU A 7 9.34 0.23 6.26
CA GLU A 7 8.11 0.99 6.11
C GLU A 7 7.21 0.40 5.03
N MET A 8 7.81 0.03 3.90
CA MET A 8 7.05 -0.56 2.81
C MET A 8 6.42 -1.88 3.24
N ARG A 9 7.15 -2.67 4.01
CA ARG A 9 6.61 -3.92 4.52
C ARG A 9 5.45 -3.68 5.47
N HIS A 10 5.53 -2.64 6.28
CA HIS A 10 4.43 -2.30 7.18
C HIS A 10 3.19 -1.90 6.40
N GLN A 11 3.37 -1.12 5.34
CA GLN A 11 2.25 -0.74 4.50
C GLN A 11 1.62 -1.95 3.83
N LEU A 12 2.45 -2.85 3.34
CA LEU A 12 1.96 -4.06 2.71
C LEU A 12 1.17 -4.92 3.69
N ALA A 13 1.71 -5.08 4.89
CA ALA A 13 1.04 -5.86 5.91
C ALA A 13 -0.32 -5.27 6.27
N ALA A 14 -0.39 -3.94 6.35
CA ALA A 14 -1.65 -3.27 6.66
C ALA A 14 -2.67 -3.50 5.55
N LEU A 15 -2.23 -3.45 4.31
CA LEU A 15 -3.11 -3.71 3.17
C LEU A 15 -3.61 -5.15 3.18
N GLU A 16 -2.70 -6.07 3.45
CA GLU A 16 -3.04 -7.49 3.43
C GLU A 16 -3.89 -7.89 4.61
N SER A 17 -3.80 -7.18 5.72
CA SER A 17 -4.56 -7.52 6.91
C SER A 17 -6.04 -7.17 6.79
N GLY A 18 -6.42 -6.47 5.74
CA GLY A 18 -7.80 -6.12 5.54
C GLY A 18 -8.23 -4.83 6.21
N GLN A 19 -7.30 -4.06 6.71
CA GLN A 19 -7.64 -2.78 7.30
C GLN A 19 -8.22 -1.86 6.24
N SER A 20 -9.14 -1.01 6.68
CA SER A 20 -9.75 -0.05 5.78
C SER A 20 -8.72 1.01 5.41
N PHE A 21 -8.54 1.21 4.12
CA PHE A 21 -7.70 2.27 3.62
C PHE A 21 -8.55 3.31 2.93
N SER A 22 -8.22 4.55 3.17
CA SER A 22 -8.89 5.63 2.48
C SER A 22 -7.85 6.46 1.75
N ARG A 23 -8.26 7.06 0.68
CA ARG A 23 -7.42 7.96 -0.08
C ARG A 23 -8.25 9.19 -0.43
N PHE A 24 -7.57 10.27 -0.69
CA PHE A 24 -8.26 11.48 -1.09
C PHE A 24 -8.45 11.49 -2.59
N ASP A 25 -9.66 11.79 -3.01
CA ASP A 25 -9.93 11.93 -4.43
C ASP A 25 -9.55 13.33 -4.90
N ASP A 26 -9.85 13.63 -6.16
CA ASP A 26 -9.48 14.91 -6.76
C ASP A 26 -10.16 16.08 -6.07
N ASN A 27 -11.26 15.84 -5.40
CA ASN A 27 -11.99 16.87 -4.67
C ASN A 27 -11.54 17.00 -3.23
N GLY A 28 -10.56 16.18 -2.83
CA GLY A 28 -10.08 16.20 -1.47
C GLY A 28 -10.97 15.43 -0.52
N GLU A 29 -11.93 14.70 -1.04
CA GLU A 29 -12.82 13.92 -0.21
C GLU A 29 -12.24 12.53 0.05
N ARG A 30 -12.53 12.03 1.24
CA ARG A 30 -12.05 10.72 1.65
C ARG A 30 -12.88 9.64 0.98
N ALA A 31 -12.21 8.71 0.35
CA ALA A 31 -12.87 7.58 -0.29
C ALA A 31 -12.20 6.29 0.13
N LEU A 32 -13.00 5.28 0.43
CA LEU A 32 -12.47 3.96 0.75
C LEU A 32 -12.08 3.24 -0.54
N LEU A 33 -11.00 2.49 -0.48
CA LEU A 33 -10.60 1.68 -1.62
C LEU A 33 -11.55 0.49 -1.75
N ASP A 34 -11.98 0.21 -2.98
CA ASP A 34 -12.78 -0.98 -3.19
C ASP A 34 -11.86 -2.20 -3.35
N GLU A 35 -12.46 -3.35 -3.56
CA GLU A 35 -11.71 -4.61 -3.66
C GLU A 35 -10.67 -4.56 -4.77
N ASN A 36 -11.05 -4.06 -5.92
CA ASN A 36 -10.15 -4.03 -7.08
C ASN A 36 -9.01 -3.06 -6.84
N GLU A 37 -9.32 -1.89 -6.30
CA GLU A 37 -8.31 -0.89 -6.02
C GLU A 37 -7.35 -1.39 -4.94
N ARG A 38 -7.88 -2.08 -3.96
CA ARG A 38 -7.07 -2.63 -2.89
C ARG A 38 -6.12 -3.68 -3.42
N SER A 39 -6.61 -4.57 -4.29
CA SER A 39 -5.77 -5.59 -4.89
C SER A 39 -4.64 -4.98 -5.71
N ALA A 40 -4.96 -3.92 -6.45
CA ALA A 40 -3.96 -3.24 -7.25
C ALA A 40 -2.91 -2.58 -6.37
N GLU A 41 -3.33 -2.00 -5.25
CA GLU A 41 -2.41 -1.38 -4.32
C GLU A 41 -1.50 -2.41 -3.67
N ILE A 42 -2.05 -3.56 -3.31
CA ILE A 42 -1.25 -4.64 -2.72
C ILE A 42 -0.18 -5.08 -3.71
N GLU A 43 -0.56 -5.28 -4.95
CA GLU A 43 0.37 -5.72 -5.99
C GLU A 43 1.48 -4.69 -6.21
N ARG A 44 1.09 -3.43 -6.28
CA ARG A 44 2.03 -2.35 -6.48
C ARG A 44 3.00 -2.23 -5.32
N THR A 45 2.48 -2.33 -4.11
CA THR A 45 3.29 -2.23 -2.91
C THR A 45 4.23 -3.43 -2.79
N ARG A 46 3.75 -4.61 -3.16
CA ARG A 46 4.58 -5.80 -3.14
C ARG A 46 5.78 -5.65 -4.06
N LYS A 47 5.55 -5.14 -5.26
CA LYS A 47 6.65 -4.92 -6.19
C LYS A 47 7.61 -3.88 -5.68
N ALA A 48 7.09 -2.84 -5.03
CA ALA A 48 7.94 -1.82 -4.45
C ALA A 48 8.79 -2.39 -3.32
N VAL A 49 8.21 -3.26 -2.51
CA VAL A 49 8.95 -3.93 -1.45
C VAL A 49 10.09 -4.75 -2.02
N GLU A 50 9.79 -5.54 -3.05
CA GLU A 50 10.82 -6.35 -3.68
C GLU A 50 11.97 -5.50 -4.18
N ARG A 51 11.63 -4.40 -4.83
CA ARG A 51 12.63 -3.52 -5.40
C ARG A 51 13.45 -2.83 -4.33
N THR A 52 12.79 -2.34 -3.30
CA THR A 52 13.44 -1.58 -2.24
C THR A 52 14.27 -2.49 -1.34
N CYS A 53 13.76 -3.67 -1.05
CA CYS A 53 14.43 -4.57 -0.10
C CYS A 53 15.58 -5.33 -0.74
N LYS A 54 15.63 -5.38 -2.05
CA LYS A 54 16.70 -6.11 -2.72
C LYS A 54 18.01 -5.34 -2.77
N GLN A 55 18.00 -4.10 -2.41
CA GLN A 55 19.22 -3.31 -2.49
C GLN A 55 20.00 -3.37 -1.15
#